data_37210cbc486a686dd63492379af797a2
#
_entry.id   37210cbc486a686dd63492379af797a2
#
_cell.length_a   1.000
_cell.length_b   1.000
_cell.length_c   1.000
_cell.angle_alpha   90.00
_cell.angle_beta   90.00
_cell.angle_gamma   90.00
#
_symmetry.space_group_name_H-M   'P 1'
#
loop_
_entity.id
_entity.type
_entity.pdbx_description
1 polymer ?
#
loop_
_entity_poly.entity_id
_entity_poly.type
_entity_poly.pdbx_seq_one_letter_code
_entity_poly.pdbx_strand_id
1 'polypeptide(L)'
;VGSEMCIRDRFGIRLSYFLSDKLFGDRGGKRKVKKVGEMEMPGFFSIFNENMVCTAILMTVFFGVIMAIIGKPFFVESGATTEAENFAYFCFNTSLNFAVYLAILQLGVRTFVTELTASFQGIADKLLPASIPGVDCAVCFGFGDSNAVTFGFLAGLVGQIIAILVLIVIGSPTIIICGFVPVFFDNATMGLVANEKGGLKACLIIPFIAGLVQVFGAAFIAGWAVSYTHLR
;
A
#
# COMPACT_ATOMS: atom_id res chain seq x y z
N VAL A 1 10.63 9.32 15.83
CA VAL A 1 10.34 8.76 14.49
C VAL A 1 9.02 7.97 14.49
N GLY A 2 8.75 7.14 15.52
CA GLY A 2 7.52 6.33 15.59
C GLY A 2 6.23 7.11 15.87
N SER A 3 6.29 8.20 16.65
CA SER A 3 5.08 8.97 17.02
C SER A 3 4.53 9.82 15.89
N GLU A 4 5.37 10.38 15.04
CA GLU A 4 4.94 11.23 13.92
C GLU A 4 4.31 10.41 12.80
N MET A 5 4.85 9.22 12.53
CA MET A 5 4.27 8.28 11.57
C MET A 5 2.87 7.85 12.00
N CYS A 6 2.68 7.54 13.28
CA CYS A 6 1.38 7.14 13.83
C CYS A 6 0.31 8.25 13.73
N ILE A 7 0.67 9.53 13.89
CA ILE A 7 -0.26 10.66 13.75
C ILE A 7 -0.68 10.84 12.28
N ARG A 8 0.27 10.77 11.36
CA ARG A 8 0.01 10.91 9.93
C ARG A 8 -0.88 9.77 9.41
N ASP A 9 -0.59 8.54 9.82
CA ASP A 9 -1.37 7.37 9.46
C ASP A 9 -2.80 7.45 10.01
N ARG A 10 -2.99 7.91 11.25
CA ARG A 10 -4.33 8.12 11.81
C ARG A 10 -5.13 9.17 11.06
N PHE A 11 -4.51 10.24 10.60
CA PHE A 11 -5.19 11.25 9.77
C PHE A 11 -5.54 10.67 8.40
N GLY A 12 -4.60 9.99 7.73
CA GLY A 12 -4.81 9.32 6.46
C GLY A 12 -5.91 8.26 6.52
N ILE A 13 -5.90 7.42 7.56
CA ILE A 13 -6.93 6.40 7.80
C ILE A 13 -8.30 7.03 8.03
N ARG A 14 -8.39 8.06 8.87
CA ARG A 14 -9.66 8.77 9.12
C ARG A 14 -10.18 9.44 7.86
N LEU A 15 -9.32 10.06 7.10
CA LEU A 15 -9.68 10.71 5.84
C LEU A 15 -10.15 9.69 4.82
N SER A 16 -9.45 8.57 4.67
CA SER A 16 -9.82 7.46 3.79
C SER A 16 -11.18 6.88 4.17
N TYR A 17 -11.41 6.65 5.47
CA TYR A 17 -12.69 6.16 5.98
C TYR A 17 -13.82 7.15 5.69
N PHE A 18 -13.63 8.43 6.00
CA PHE A 18 -14.63 9.47 5.78
C PHE A 18 -14.94 9.67 4.29
N LEU A 19 -13.93 9.72 3.43
CA LEU A 19 -14.10 9.84 1.99
C LEU A 19 -14.78 8.60 1.40
N SER A 20 -14.40 7.42 1.86
CA SER A 20 -15.01 6.15 1.45
C SER A 20 -16.49 6.10 1.80
N ASP A 21 -16.83 6.47 3.04
CA ASP A 21 -18.21 6.49 3.52
C ASP A 21 -19.05 7.55 2.80
N LYS A 22 -18.50 8.75 2.61
CA LYS A 22 -19.22 9.88 2.00
C LYS A 22 -19.41 9.75 0.49
N LEU A 23 -18.40 9.22 -0.24
CA LEU A 23 -18.40 9.15 -1.70
C LEU A 23 -18.91 7.81 -2.22
N PHE A 24 -18.62 6.71 -1.52
CA PHE A 24 -18.90 5.35 -1.98
C PHE A 24 -19.75 4.55 -1.00
N GLY A 25 -19.97 5.04 0.22
CA GLY A 25 -20.77 4.38 1.25
C GLY A 25 -22.24 4.22 0.84
N ASP A 26 -22.88 3.22 1.42
CA ASP A 26 -24.28 2.90 1.16
C ASP A 26 -25.20 3.95 1.78
N ARG A 27 -25.65 4.92 0.99
CA ARG A 27 -26.65 5.89 1.39
C ARG A 27 -28.04 5.30 1.21
N GLY A 28 -28.51 4.59 2.22
CA GLY A 28 -29.92 4.17 2.32
C GLY A 28 -30.25 2.77 1.82
N GLY A 29 -29.34 1.79 1.98
CA GLY A 29 -29.65 0.37 1.77
C GLY A 29 -29.88 -0.05 0.32
N LYS A 30 -29.57 0.81 -0.66
CA LYS A 30 -29.82 0.55 -2.09
C LYS A 30 -28.62 0.06 -2.89
N ARG A 31 -27.41 0.10 -2.35
CA ARG A 31 -26.19 -0.42 -3.02
C ARG A 31 -25.49 -1.41 -2.10
N LYS A 32 -25.58 -2.69 -2.39
CA LYS A 32 -24.64 -3.67 -1.84
C LYS A 32 -23.25 -3.31 -2.34
N VAL A 33 -22.43 -2.75 -1.47
CA VAL A 33 -21.03 -2.49 -1.75
C VAL A 33 -20.29 -3.83 -1.75
N LYS A 34 -19.89 -4.31 -2.92
CA LYS A 34 -19.08 -5.53 -3.01
C LYS A 34 -17.66 -5.22 -2.54
N LYS A 35 -17.26 -5.84 -1.45
CA LYS A 35 -15.86 -5.84 -1.00
C LYS A 35 -15.01 -6.65 -1.96
N VAL A 36 -13.71 -6.35 -2.02
CA VAL A 36 -12.76 -7.06 -2.90
C VAL A 36 -12.75 -8.56 -2.61
N GLY A 37 -12.77 -8.95 -1.33
CA GLY A 37 -12.80 -10.36 -0.91
C GLY A 37 -14.12 -11.09 -1.15
N GLU A 38 -15.21 -10.38 -1.46
CA GLU A 38 -16.53 -10.97 -1.75
C GLU A 38 -16.78 -11.10 -3.27
N MET A 39 -15.79 -10.81 -4.09
CA MET A 39 -15.91 -10.93 -5.55
C MET A 39 -15.73 -12.38 -5.98
N GLU A 40 -16.83 -13.13 -6.07
CA GLU A 40 -16.82 -14.42 -6.73
C GLU A 40 -16.65 -14.22 -8.24
N MET A 41 -15.49 -14.60 -8.75
CA MET A 41 -15.23 -14.59 -10.19
C MET A 41 -15.59 -15.94 -10.82
N PRO A 42 -16.41 -15.95 -11.89
CA PRO A 42 -16.84 -17.20 -12.52
C PRO A 42 -15.73 -17.87 -13.33
N GLY A 43 -15.73 -19.20 -13.36
CA GLY A 43 -14.90 -20.01 -14.25
C GLY A 43 -13.41 -19.98 -13.94
N PHE A 44 -12.58 -19.78 -14.95
CA PHE A 44 -11.12 -19.73 -14.83
C PHE A 44 -10.63 -18.64 -13.88
N PHE A 45 -11.35 -17.56 -13.77
CA PHE A 45 -11.04 -16.46 -12.84
C PHE A 45 -11.30 -16.78 -11.37
N SER A 46 -11.86 -17.95 -11.05
CA SER A 46 -12.01 -18.38 -9.64
C SER A 46 -10.66 -18.56 -8.92
N ILE A 47 -9.57 -18.72 -9.66
CA ILE A 47 -8.20 -18.73 -9.12
C ILE A 47 -7.87 -17.41 -8.41
N PHE A 48 -8.45 -16.29 -8.84
CA PHE A 48 -8.28 -14.99 -8.20
C PHE A 48 -9.05 -14.85 -6.88
N ASN A 49 -9.91 -15.80 -6.52
CA ASN A 49 -10.55 -15.80 -5.21
C ASN A 49 -9.57 -16.18 -4.09
N GLU A 50 -8.48 -16.87 -4.44
CA GLU A 50 -7.40 -17.15 -3.49
C GLU A 50 -6.47 -15.93 -3.38
N ASN A 51 -6.46 -15.30 -2.19
CA ASN A 51 -5.74 -14.05 -1.95
C ASN A 51 -4.25 -14.13 -2.32
N MET A 52 -3.59 -15.24 -2.00
CA MET A 52 -2.17 -15.43 -2.32
C MET A 52 -1.92 -15.49 -3.83
N VAL A 53 -2.75 -16.22 -4.54
CA VAL A 53 -2.61 -16.40 -5.99
C VAL A 53 -2.91 -15.09 -6.73
N CYS A 54 -3.95 -14.37 -6.30
CA CYS A 54 -4.27 -13.05 -6.84
C CYS A 54 -3.09 -12.08 -6.68
N THR A 55 -2.54 -12.00 -5.47
CA THR A 55 -1.36 -11.14 -5.19
C THR A 55 -0.16 -11.56 -6.02
N ALA A 56 0.12 -12.86 -6.15
CA ALA A 56 1.23 -13.38 -6.94
C ALA A 56 1.10 -12.99 -8.43
N ILE A 57 -0.08 -13.15 -9.01
CA ILE A 57 -0.34 -12.82 -10.41
C ILE A 57 -0.22 -11.31 -10.63
N LEU A 58 -0.87 -10.49 -9.79
CA LEU A 58 -0.82 -9.03 -9.91
C LEU A 58 0.61 -8.51 -9.77
N MET A 59 1.37 -9.01 -8.82
CA MET A 59 2.76 -8.60 -8.61
C MET A 59 3.67 -9.09 -9.75
N THR A 60 3.43 -10.29 -10.30
CA THR A 60 4.18 -10.78 -11.46
C THR A 60 3.96 -9.88 -12.67
N VAL A 61 2.72 -9.50 -12.95
CA VAL A 61 2.42 -8.59 -14.06
C VAL A 61 3.06 -7.22 -13.81
N PHE A 62 2.89 -6.67 -12.63
CA PHE A 62 3.37 -5.34 -12.28
C PHE A 62 4.90 -5.23 -12.30
N PHE A 63 5.59 -6.08 -11.54
CA PHE A 63 7.06 -6.08 -11.52
C PHE A 63 7.65 -6.55 -12.85
N GLY A 64 7.01 -7.52 -13.52
CA GLY A 64 7.41 -7.97 -14.84
C GLY A 64 7.43 -6.84 -15.87
N VAL A 65 6.38 -6.00 -15.88
CA VAL A 65 6.31 -4.82 -16.76
C VAL A 65 7.39 -3.80 -16.39
N ILE A 66 7.56 -3.49 -15.11
CA ILE A 66 8.58 -2.52 -14.66
C ILE A 66 9.98 -3.02 -15.03
N MET A 67 10.32 -4.27 -14.72
CA MET A 67 11.63 -4.84 -15.02
C MET A 67 11.88 -4.91 -16.53
N ALA A 68 10.85 -5.20 -17.33
CA ALA A 68 10.95 -5.21 -18.78
C ALA A 68 11.23 -3.81 -19.35
N ILE A 69 10.65 -2.75 -18.77
CA ILE A 69 10.90 -1.36 -19.16
C ILE A 69 12.32 -0.93 -18.80
N ILE A 70 12.80 -1.27 -17.60
CA ILE A 70 14.15 -0.93 -17.11
C ILE A 70 15.20 -1.67 -17.92
N GLY A 71 14.94 -2.92 -18.26
CA GLY A 71 15.82 -3.75 -19.09
C GLY A 71 16.93 -4.49 -18.32
N LYS A 72 17.40 -5.58 -18.90
CA LYS A 72 18.45 -6.45 -18.34
C LYS A 72 19.75 -5.72 -17.96
N PRO A 73 20.28 -4.78 -18.78
CA PRO A 73 21.57 -4.16 -18.51
C PRO A 73 21.66 -3.50 -17.13
N PHE A 74 20.61 -2.83 -16.71
CA PHE A 74 20.56 -2.18 -15.40
C PHE A 74 20.68 -3.18 -14.22
N PHE A 75 20.04 -4.34 -14.33
CA PHE A 75 20.08 -5.36 -13.29
C PHE A 75 21.42 -6.11 -13.25
N VAL A 76 22.10 -6.24 -14.37
CA VAL A 76 23.47 -6.78 -14.45
C VAL A 76 24.45 -5.80 -13.82
N GLU A 77 24.36 -4.51 -14.16
CA GLU A 77 25.23 -3.46 -13.60
C GLU A 77 25.04 -3.30 -12.08
N SER A 78 23.80 -3.43 -11.58
CA SER A 78 23.50 -3.40 -10.14
C SER A 78 23.90 -4.68 -9.39
N GLY A 79 24.34 -5.72 -10.08
CA GLY A 79 24.73 -7.01 -9.49
C GLY A 79 23.54 -7.87 -9.05
N ALA A 80 22.32 -7.52 -9.44
CA ALA A 80 21.11 -8.27 -9.08
C ALA A 80 20.91 -9.55 -9.90
N THR A 81 21.45 -9.59 -11.12
CA THR A 81 21.43 -10.77 -12.00
C THR A 81 22.75 -10.88 -12.78
N THR A 82 22.98 -12.02 -13.40
CA THR A 82 24.17 -12.26 -14.26
C THR A 82 23.80 -12.28 -15.73
N GLU A 83 24.76 -12.01 -16.61
CA GLU A 83 24.52 -12.06 -18.06
C GLU A 83 24.06 -13.44 -18.55
N ALA A 84 24.51 -14.50 -17.88
CA ALA A 84 24.17 -15.89 -18.22
C ALA A 84 22.74 -16.27 -17.80
N GLU A 85 22.12 -15.51 -16.88
CA GLU A 85 20.79 -15.82 -16.35
C GLU A 85 19.68 -15.38 -17.32
N ASN A 86 18.64 -16.24 -17.42
CA ASN A 86 17.48 -15.89 -18.23
C ASN A 86 16.68 -14.77 -17.55
N PHE A 87 16.62 -13.62 -18.19
CA PHE A 87 15.98 -12.43 -17.67
C PHE A 87 14.49 -12.64 -17.35
N ALA A 88 13.76 -13.41 -18.17
CA ALA A 88 12.35 -13.71 -17.90
C ALA A 88 12.19 -14.56 -16.63
N TYR A 89 13.09 -15.51 -16.40
CA TYR A 89 13.10 -16.30 -15.17
C TYR A 89 13.41 -15.42 -13.95
N PHE A 90 14.39 -14.54 -14.05
CA PHE A 90 14.72 -13.58 -13.00
C PHE A 90 13.51 -12.69 -12.63
N CYS A 91 12.83 -12.11 -13.63
CA CYS A 91 11.65 -11.27 -13.41
C CYS A 91 10.52 -12.05 -12.71
N PHE A 92 10.27 -13.26 -13.19
CA PHE A 92 9.22 -14.12 -12.63
C PHE A 92 9.52 -14.53 -11.18
N ASN A 93 10.74 -14.98 -10.93
CA ASN A 93 11.19 -15.40 -9.59
C ASN A 93 11.16 -14.23 -8.59
N THR A 94 11.64 -13.06 -8.98
CA THR A 94 11.63 -11.87 -8.12
C THR A 94 10.19 -11.44 -7.78
N SER A 95 9.30 -11.49 -8.74
CA SER A 95 7.88 -11.12 -8.54
C SER A 95 7.15 -12.10 -7.61
N LEU A 96 7.41 -13.41 -7.78
CA LEU A 96 6.84 -14.43 -6.90
C LEU A 96 7.39 -14.33 -5.47
N ASN A 97 8.69 -14.07 -5.32
CA ASN A 97 9.30 -13.87 -4.01
C ASN A 97 8.63 -12.72 -3.25
N PHE A 98 8.27 -11.63 -3.95
CA PHE A 98 7.54 -10.53 -3.30
C PHE A 98 6.19 -11.00 -2.73
N ALA A 99 5.42 -11.78 -3.49
CA ALA A 99 4.13 -12.31 -3.01
C ALA A 99 4.32 -13.24 -1.80
N VAL A 100 5.36 -14.08 -1.81
CA VAL A 100 5.69 -14.96 -0.68
C VAL A 100 6.07 -14.14 0.54
N TYR A 101 6.92 -13.12 0.39
CA TYR A 101 7.30 -12.25 1.51
C TYR A 101 6.12 -11.48 2.08
N LEU A 102 5.19 -11.04 1.24
CA LEU A 102 3.95 -10.40 1.70
C LEU A 102 3.08 -11.37 2.51
N ALA A 103 2.94 -12.61 2.08
CA ALA A 103 2.20 -13.64 2.81
C ALA A 103 2.85 -13.98 4.17
N ILE A 104 4.18 -14.10 4.19
CA ILE A 104 4.93 -14.32 5.44
C ILE A 104 4.77 -13.13 6.38
N LEU A 105 4.86 -11.90 5.85
CA LEU A 105 4.64 -10.67 6.62
C LEU A 105 3.25 -10.69 7.28
N GLN A 106 2.20 -10.97 6.52
CA GLN A 106 0.82 -10.99 7.03
C GLN A 106 0.63 -12.04 8.12
N LEU A 107 1.17 -13.24 7.92
CA LEU A 107 1.11 -14.32 8.91
C LEU A 107 1.88 -13.93 10.17
N GLY A 108 3.10 -13.40 10.03
CA GLY A 108 3.95 -12.97 11.14
C GLY A 108 3.31 -11.84 11.94
N VAL A 109 2.77 -10.84 11.27
CA VAL A 109 2.06 -9.72 11.93
C VAL A 109 0.83 -10.23 12.68
N ARG A 110 0.03 -11.10 12.07
CA ARG A 110 -1.15 -11.67 12.73
C ARG A 110 -0.79 -12.39 14.02
N THR A 111 0.21 -13.27 13.98
CA THR A 111 0.67 -14.03 15.15
C THR A 111 1.23 -13.10 16.23
N PHE A 112 2.14 -12.21 15.85
CA PHE A 112 2.79 -11.27 16.78
C PHE A 112 1.76 -10.37 17.48
N VAL A 113 0.83 -9.79 16.73
CA VAL A 113 -0.18 -8.86 17.27
C VAL A 113 -1.15 -9.58 18.20
N THR A 114 -1.52 -10.81 17.89
CA THR A 114 -2.40 -11.60 18.77
C THR A 114 -1.77 -11.80 20.14
N GLU A 115 -0.52 -12.23 20.17
CA GLU A 115 0.23 -12.44 21.41
C GLU A 115 0.51 -11.12 22.16
N LEU A 116 0.90 -10.10 21.43
CA LEU A 116 1.17 -8.77 22.00
C LEU A 116 -0.09 -8.17 22.63
N THR A 117 -1.23 -8.25 21.93
CA THR A 117 -2.52 -7.73 22.44
C THR A 117 -2.95 -8.47 23.70
N ALA A 118 -2.83 -9.79 23.72
CA ALA A 118 -3.13 -10.59 24.91
C ALA A 118 -2.24 -10.21 26.11
N SER A 119 -0.95 -9.99 25.84
CA SER A 119 0.00 -9.55 26.87
C SER A 119 -0.34 -8.17 27.41
N PHE A 120 -0.66 -7.21 26.54
CA PHE A 120 -1.05 -5.85 26.95
C PHE A 120 -2.40 -5.83 27.69
N GLN A 121 -3.36 -6.66 27.31
CA GLN A 121 -4.61 -6.79 28.06
C GLN A 121 -4.36 -7.28 29.48
N GLY A 122 -3.51 -8.29 29.65
CA GLY A 122 -3.14 -8.79 30.98
C GLY A 122 -2.44 -7.73 31.87
N ILE A 123 -1.68 -6.82 31.27
CA ILE A 123 -1.05 -5.68 31.97
C ILE A 123 -2.10 -4.60 32.27
N ALA A 124 -2.96 -4.28 31.31
CA ALA A 124 -3.99 -3.26 31.46
C ALA A 124 -4.97 -3.60 32.59
N ASP A 125 -5.40 -4.84 32.67
CA ASP A 125 -6.35 -5.30 33.70
C ASP A 125 -5.78 -5.14 35.13
N LYS A 126 -4.46 -5.24 35.30
CA LYS A 126 -3.80 -5.18 36.60
C LYS A 126 -3.27 -3.80 36.97
N LEU A 127 -2.72 -3.05 36.00
CA LEU A 127 -1.99 -1.81 36.23
C LEU A 127 -2.69 -0.56 35.72
N LEU A 128 -3.42 -0.66 34.61
CA LEU A 128 -4.03 0.47 33.90
C LEU A 128 -5.45 0.13 33.42
N PRO A 129 -6.41 0.00 34.33
CA PRO A 129 -7.80 -0.31 33.97
C PRO A 129 -8.34 0.69 32.95
N ALA A 130 -9.02 0.19 31.92
CA ALA A 130 -9.56 0.96 30.79
C ALA A 130 -8.55 1.53 29.78
N SER A 131 -7.28 1.12 29.81
CA SER A 131 -6.33 1.45 28.76
C SER A 131 -6.54 0.57 27.51
N ILE A 132 -6.49 1.18 26.33
CA ILE A 132 -6.55 0.46 25.05
C ILE A 132 -5.15 0.49 24.43
N PRO A 133 -4.56 -0.67 24.11
CA PRO A 133 -3.25 -0.71 23.48
C PRO A 133 -3.29 0.01 22.12
N GLY A 134 -2.35 0.93 21.89
CA GLY A 134 -2.15 1.55 20.59
C GLY A 134 -1.41 0.58 19.67
N VAL A 135 -2.03 0.25 18.54
CA VAL A 135 -1.47 -0.67 17.53
C VAL A 135 -1.07 0.12 16.29
N ASP A 136 0.00 -0.29 15.64
CA ASP A 136 0.49 0.30 14.40
C ASP A 136 -0.40 -0.09 13.20
N CYS A 137 -0.36 0.70 12.12
CA CYS A 137 -1.10 0.44 10.88
C CYS A 137 -0.74 -0.92 10.25
N ALA A 138 0.47 -1.42 10.46
CA ALA A 138 0.90 -2.74 10.01
C ALA A 138 -0.01 -3.89 10.52
N VAL A 139 -0.68 -3.69 11.65
CA VAL A 139 -1.64 -4.66 12.20
C VAL A 139 -2.83 -4.88 11.27
N CYS A 140 -3.24 -3.83 10.55
CA CYS A 140 -4.33 -3.93 9.59
C CYS A 140 -4.07 -4.99 8.52
N PHE A 141 -2.81 -5.21 8.14
CA PHE A 141 -2.43 -6.23 7.14
C PHE A 141 -2.64 -7.67 7.64
N GLY A 142 -2.48 -7.91 8.93
CA GLY A 142 -2.68 -9.23 9.52
C GLY A 142 -4.15 -9.68 9.52
N PHE A 143 -5.08 -8.75 9.59
CA PHE A 143 -6.51 -9.02 9.72
C PHE A 143 -7.34 -8.59 8.51
N GLY A 144 -6.74 -7.83 7.60
CA GLY A 144 -7.42 -7.33 6.43
C GLY A 144 -7.37 -8.28 5.24
N ASP A 145 -8.14 -7.93 4.21
CA ASP A 145 -8.16 -8.64 2.94
C ASP A 145 -6.85 -8.38 2.17
N SER A 146 -6.08 -9.45 1.90
CA SER A 146 -4.82 -9.37 1.14
C SER A 146 -4.99 -8.74 -0.24
N ASN A 147 -6.11 -9.00 -0.90
CA ASN A 147 -6.38 -8.41 -2.20
C ASN A 147 -6.58 -6.91 -2.10
N ALA A 148 -7.27 -6.42 -1.05
CA ALA A 148 -7.45 -4.99 -0.82
C ALA A 148 -6.11 -4.29 -0.51
N VAL A 149 -5.20 -4.95 0.21
CA VAL A 149 -3.83 -4.49 0.44
C VAL A 149 -3.09 -4.31 -0.89
N THR A 150 -3.14 -5.33 -1.74
CA THR A 150 -2.45 -5.35 -3.04
C THR A 150 -3.02 -4.30 -3.99
N PHE A 151 -4.35 -4.25 -4.15
CA PHE A 151 -4.99 -3.25 -5.01
C PHE A 151 -4.77 -1.82 -4.52
N GLY A 152 -4.84 -1.58 -3.21
CA GLY A 152 -4.58 -0.28 -2.61
C GLY A 152 -3.14 0.19 -2.87
N PHE A 153 -2.17 -0.69 -2.65
CA PHE A 153 -0.77 -0.42 -2.95
C PHE A 153 -0.57 -0.08 -4.43
N LEU A 154 -1.05 -0.94 -5.36
CA LEU A 154 -0.88 -0.72 -6.79
C LEU A 154 -1.53 0.58 -7.27
N ALA A 155 -2.74 0.87 -6.81
CA ALA A 155 -3.44 2.10 -7.17
C ALA A 155 -2.67 3.35 -6.69
N GLY A 156 -2.19 3.34 -5.46
CA GLY A 156 -1.39 4.43 -4.90
C GLY A 156 -0.05 4.61 -5.62
N LEU A 157 0.62 3.51 -5.94
CA LEU A 157 1.88 3.52 -6.68
C LEU A 157 1.70 4.10 -8.10
N VAL A 158 0.64 3.71 -8.82
CA VAL A 158 0.31 4.31 -10.13
C VAL A 158 0.07 5.81 -9.99
N GLY A 159 -0.67 6.23 -8.96
CA GLY A 159 -0.87 7.65 -8.67
C GLY A 159 0.44 8.40 -8.45
N GLN A 160 1.38 7.84 -7.70
CA GLN A 160 2.70 8.42 -7.46
C GLN A 160 3.54 8.50 -8.72
N ILE A 161 3.56 7.44 -9.54
CA ILE A 161 4.29 7.46 -10.83
C ILE A 161 3.75 8.56 -11.73
N ILE A 162 2.44 8.69 -11.86
CA ILE A 162 1.83 9.76 -12.65
C ILE A 162 2.20 11.14 -12.10
N ALA A 163 2.18 11.32 -10.78
CA ALA A 163 2.56 12.60 -10.16
C ALA A 163 4.03 12.95 -10.43
N ILE A 164 4.94 11.97 -10.35
CA ILE A 164 6.37 12.17 -10.67
C ILE A 164 6.54 12.56 -12.14
N LEU A 165 5.87 11.86 -13.05
CA LEU A 165 5.91 12.20 -14.49
C LEU A 165 5.41 13.62 -14.75
N VAL A 166 4.32 14.02 -14.10
CA VAL A 166 3.79 15.38 -14.21
C VAL A 166 4.79 16.42 -13.67
N LEU A 167 5.46 16.16 -12.54
CA LEU A 167 6.50 17.05 -12.01
C LEU A 167 7.69 17.19 -12.95
N ILE A 168 8.09 16.10 -13.62
CA ILE A 168 9.17 16.13 -14.62
C ILE A 168 8.75 16.99 -15.82
N VAL A 169 7.52 16.80 -16.34
CA VAL A 169 7.02 17.56 -17.50
C VAL A 169 6.89 19.06 -17.20
N ILE A 170 6.47 19.41 -15.97
CA ILE A 170 6.35 20.81 -15.52
C ILE A 170 7.74 21.44 -15.28
N GLY A 171 8.80 20.63 -15.22
CA GLY A 171 10.15 21.11 -14.91
C GLY A 171 10.31 21.58 -13.46
N SER A 172 9.63 20.91 -12.52
CA SER A 172 9.71 21.25 -11.09
C SER A 172 11.16 21.19 -10.60
N PRO A 173 11.65 22.19 -9.84
CA PRO A 173 13.00 22.18 -9.30
C PRO A 173 13.25 21.08 -8.28
N THR A 174 12.18 20.52 -7.72
CA THR A 174 12.24 19.43 -6.74
C THR A 174 11.46 18.23 -7.25
N ILE A 175 12.18 17.13 -7.53
CA ILE A 175 11.58 15.84 -7.85
C ILE A 175 11.72 14.97 -6.61
N ILE A 176 10.60 14.53 -6.06
CA ILE A 176 10.58 13.69 -4.86
C ILE A 176 10.17 12.29 -5.26
N ILE A 177 11.03 11.33 -4.94
CA ILE A 177 10.78 9.91 -5.09
C ILE A 177 10.56 9.35 -3.69
N CYS A 178 9.33 8.93 -3.41
CA CYS A 178 9.01 8.28 -2.13
C CYS A 178 9.68 6.92 -2.05
N GLY A 179 10.24 6.57 -0.89
CA GLY A 179 10.78 5.24 -0.66
C GLY A 179 9.68 4.17 -0.72
N PHE A 180 10.05 2.94 -1.09
CA PHE A 180 9.11 1.83 -1.24
C PHE A 180 8.29 1.55 0.03
N VAL A 181 8.92 1.61 1.20
CA VAL A 181 8.26 1.28 2.48
C VAL A 181 7.07 2.20 2.78
N PRO A 182 7.21 3.55 2.82
CA PRO A 182 6.07 4.43 3.02
C PRO A 182 5.03 4.31 1.89
N VAL A 183 5.45 4.13 0.64
CA VAL A 183 4.54 3.91 -0.48
C VAL A 183 3.66 2.69 -0.26
N PHE A 184 4.26 1.57 0.16
CA PHE A 184 3.53 0.34 0.41
C PHE A 184 2.59 0.48 1.61
N PHE A 185 3.12 0.89 2.77
CA PHE A 185 2.33 0.91 4.01
C PHE A 185 1.18 1.93 3.96
N ASP A 186 1.43 3.16 3.52
CA ASP A 186 0.41 4.21 3.47
C ASP A 186 -0.72 3.83 2.50
N ASN A 187 -0.38 3.49 1.26
CA ASN A 187 -1.39 3.25 0.22
C ASN A 187 -2.16 1.94 0.44
N ALA A 188 -1.48 0.89 0.89
CA ALA A 188 -2.11 -0.38 1.21
C ALA A 188 -3.08 -0.25 2.39
N THR A 189 -2.69 0.48 3.44
CA THR A 189 -3.58 0.74 4.59
C THR A 189 -4.80 1.57 4.19
N MET A 190 -4.60 2.62 3.38
CA MET A 190 -5.72 3.42 2.87
C MET A 190 -6.66 2.60 1.98
N GLY A 191 -6.11 1.73 1.13
CA GLY A 191 -6.88 0.82 0.28
C GLY A 191 -7.71 -0.16 1.09
N LEU A 192 -7.11 -0.75 2.12
CA LEU A 192 -7.79 -1.68 3.01
C LEU A 192 -8.97 -1.02 3.73
N VAL A 193 -8.75 0.14 4.34
CA VAL A 193 -9.80 0.90 5.05
C VAL A 193 -10.89 1.38 4.09
N ALA A 194 -10.52 1.80 2.89
CA ALA A 194 -11.47 2.22 1.85
C ALA A 194 -12.34 1.05 1.38
N ASN A 195 -11.78 -0.16 1.26
CA ASN A 195 -12.51 -1.35 0.88
C ASN A 195 -13.61 -1.71 1.88
N GLU A 196 -13.40 -1.48 3.17
CA GLU A 196 -14.39 -1.79 4.21
C GLU A 196 -15.72 -1.04 4.03
N LYS A 197 -15.69 0.19 3.53
CA LYS A 197 -16.88 1.05 3.37
C LYS A 197 -17.33 1.23 1.94
N GLY A 198 -16.40 1.35 1.01
CA GLY A 198 -16.69 1.69 -0.38
C GLY A 198 -16.37 0.58 -1.39
N GLY A 199 -15.91 -0.59 -0.92
CA GLY A 199 -15.56 -1.73 -1.77
C GLY A 199 -14.43 -1.44 -2.76
N LEU A 200 -14.36 -2.22 -3.83
CA LEU A 200 -13.28 -2.16 -4.83
C LEU A 200 -13.08 -0.75 -5.41
N LYS A 201 -14.14 -0.02 -5.69
CA LYS A 201 -14.03 1.32 -6.28
C LYS A 201 -13.31 2.30 -5.35
N ALA A 202 -13.67 2.30 -4.07
CA ALA A 202 -13.00 3.12 -3.08
C ALA A 202 -11.56 2.67 -2.85
N CYS A 203 -11.33 1.37 -2.82
CA CYS A 203 -10.01 0.75 -2.67
C CYS A 203 -9.03 1.18 -3.79
N LEU A 204 -9.50 1.44 -4.99
CA LEU A 204 -8.67 1.92 -6.11
C LEU A 204 -8.54 3.45 -6.14
N ILE A 205 -9.66 4.17 -5.97
CA ILE A 205 -9.69 5.63 -6.19
C ILE A 205 -9.02 6.38 -5.04
N ILE A 206 -9.26 5.98 -3.80
CA ILE A 206 -8.75 6.71 -2.64
C ILE A 206 -7.23 6.62 -2.51
N PRO A 207 -6.58 5.44 -2.59
CA PRO A 207 -5.12 5.36 -2.59
C PRO A 207 -4.48 6.02 -3.81
N PHE A 208 -5.12 5.97 -4.98
CA PHE A 208 -4.64 6.66 -6.18
C PHE A 208 -4.55 8.18 -5.95
N ILE A 209 -5.62 8.79 -5.44
CA ILE A 209 -5.63 10.22 -5.11
C ILE A 209 -4.62 10.51 -3.99
N ALA A 210 -4.52 9.65 -2.98
CA ALA A 210 -3.55 9.78 -1.90
C ALA A 210 -2.11 9.77 -2.43
N GLY A 211 -1.79 8.88 -3.38
CA GLY A 211 -0.49 8.83 -4.04
C GLY A 211 -0.14 10.12 -4.78
N LEU A 212 -1.10 10.70 -5.51
CA LEU A 212 -0.94 12.02 -6.14
C LEU A 212 -0.65 13.11 -5.11
N VAL A 213 -1.46 13.18 -4.05
CA VAL A 213 -1.34 14.19 -2.99
C VAL A 213 -0.04 14.05 -2.22
N GLN A 214 0.44 12.84 -1.98
CA GLN A 214 1.72 12.59 -1.30
C GLN A 214 2.89 13.20 -2.07
N VAL A 215 2.98 12.95 -3.39
CA VAL A 215 4.10 13.46 -4.22
C VAL A 215 3.99 14.96 -4.43
N PHE A 216 2.83 15.49 -4.81
CA PHE A 216 2.66 16.93 -4.99
C PHE A 216 2.82 17.72 -3.69
N GLY A 217 2.26 17.21 -2.59
CA GLY A 217 2.40 17.82 -1.27
C GLY A 217 3.85 17.85 -0.79
N ALA A 218 4.58 16.76 -0.97
CA ALA A 218 5.99 16.67 -0.63
C ALA A 218 6.84 17.60 -1.50
N ALA A 219 6.58 17.68 -2.81
CA ALA A 219 7.28 18.58 -3.72
C ALA A 219 7.02 20.06 -3.37
N PHE A 220 5.78 20.41 -3.01
CA PHE A 220 5.42 21.75 -2.57
C PHE A 220 6.15 22.15 -1.28
N ILE A 221 6.13 21.27 -0.26
CA ILE A 221 6.81 21.51 1.03
C ILE A 221 8.33 21.61 0.83
N ALA A 222 8.92 20.73 0.04
CA ALA A 222 10.35 20.75 -0.24
C ALA A 222 10.77 22.01 -1.00
N GLY A 223 10.00 22.45 -2.00
CA GLY A 223 10.24 23.69 -2.71
C GLY A 223 10.19 24.91 -1.79
N TRP A 224 9.25 24.92 -0.86
CA TRP A 224 9.13 25.99 0.14
C TRP A 224 10.28 25.95 1.16
N ALA A 225 10.63 24.78 1.68
CA ALA A 225 11.71 24.62 2.66
C ALA A 225 13.08 24.99 2.07
N VAL A 226 13.36 24.62 0.81
CA VAL A 226 14.59 24.97 0.10
C VAL A 226 14.69 26.50 -0.11
N SER A 227 13.58 27.15 -0.44
CA SER A 227 13.54 28.61 -0.57
C SER A 227 13.95 29.33 0.72
N TYR A 228 13.60 28.77 1.89
CA TYR A 228 14.00 29.32 3.18
C TYR A 228 15.48 29.14 3.53
N THR A 229 16.10 28.05 3.06
CA THR A 229 17.52 27.76 3.34
C THR A 229 18.48 28.54 2.47
N HIS A 230 18.04 29.01 1.29
CA HIS A 230 18.84 29.86 0.39
C HIS A 230 18.78 31.36 0.72
N LEU A 231 17.92 31.77 1.65
CA LEU A 231 17.81 33.16 2.12
C LEU A 231 18.63 33.47 3.38
N ARG A 232 19.47 32.55 3.82
CA ARG A 232 20.48 32.69 4.85
C ARG A 232 21.87 32.50 4.28
#